data_00baf2a9f353211d251bf756352b043c
#
_entry.id   00baf2a9f353211d251bf756352b043c
#
_cell.length_a   1.000
_cell.length_b   1.000
_cell.length_c   1.000
_cell.angle_alpha   90.00
_cell.angle_beta   90.00
_cell.angle_gamma   90.00
#
_symmetry.space_group_name_H-M   'P 1'
#
loop_
_entity.id
_entity.type
_entity.pdbx_description
1 polymer ?
#
loop_
_entity_poly.entity_id
_entity_poly.type
_entity_poly.pdbx_seq_one_letter_code
_entity_poly.pdbx_strand_id
1 'polypeptide(L)'
;MKNKTIKKALAIGMSVLMLASTFTPVSVQAAGGWKQNKTGWWWEEDNGSYPTKSWKNIGGTWYYFDGNGYMVTGWLKLSSGWYYLTESGAMATGWVQVGNIWYYMNESGVMQVDTWIGNNYVDG
;
A
#
# COMPACT_ATOMS: atom_id res chain seq x y z
N MET A 1 4.22 3.29 -12.70
CA MET A 1 3.37 2.84 -11.65
C MET A 1 3.94 1.64 -10.93
N LYS A 2 3.80 0.44 -11.47
CA LYS A 2 4.44 -0.74 -10.90
C LYS A 2 5.94 -0.58 -10.76
N ASN A 3 6.56 0.12 -11.69
CA ASN A 3 7.99 0.33 -11.71
C ASN A 3 8.55 1.04 -10.48
N LYS A 4 7.77 1.95 -9.91
CA LYS A 4 8.23 2.66 -8.71
C LYS A 4 8.42 1.72 -7.54
N THR A 5 7.49 0.81 -7.37
CA THR A 5 7.57 -0.15 -6.27
C THR A 5 8.71 -1.14 -6.48
N ILE A 6 8.90 -1.58 -7.73
CA ILE A 6 10.01 -2.47 -8.07
C ILE A 6 11.33 -1.83 -7.71
N LYS A 7 11.52 -0.56 -8.07
CA LYS A 7 12.77 0.13 -7.77
C LYS A 7 13.07 0.17 -6.29
N LYS A 8 12.06 0.41 -5.47
CA LYS A 8 12.26 0.42 -4.02
C LYS A 8 12.73 -0.93 -3.51
N ALA A 9 12.07 -1.96 -3.93
CA ALA A 9 12.41 -3.31 -3.49
C ALA A 9 13.83 -3.68 -3.88
N LEU A 10 14.21 -3.39 -5.10
CA LEU A 10 15.56 -3.68 -5.58
C LEU A 10 16.62 -2.91 -4.83
N ALA A 11 16.37 -1.63 -4.57
CA ALA A 11 17.33 -0.81 -3.84
C ALA A 11 17.61 -1.37 -2.45
N ILE A 12 16.56 -1.78 -1.75
CA ILE A 12 16.68 -2.37 -0.43
C ILE A 12 17.49 -3.67 -0.50
N GLY A 13 17.13 -4.52 -1.43
CA GLY A 13 17.79 -5.81 -1.60
C GLY A 13 19.28 -5.66 -1.92
N MET A 14 19.61 -4.76 -2.79
CA MET A 14 20.99 -4.53 -3.18
C MET A 14 21.82 -4.00 -2.02
N SER A 15 21.27 -3.08 -1.23
CA SER A 15 21.97 -2.55 -0.08
C SER A 15 22.31 -3.63 0.93
N VAL A 16 21.37 -4.52 1.20
CA VAL A 16 21.60 -5.62 2.13
C VAL A 16 22.69 -6.55 1.62
N LEU A 17 22.66 -6.88 0.33
CA LEU A 17 23.64 -7.76 -0.26
C LEU A 17 25.05 -7.21 -0.16
N MET A 18 25.21 -5.93 -0.39
CA MET A 18 26.52 -5.30 -0.32
C MET A 18 27.08 -5.33 1.08
N LEU A 19 26.26 -5.14 2.08
CA LEU A 19 26.70 -5.22 3.46
C LEU A 19 27.08 -6.63 3.84
N ALA A 20 26.34 -7.61 3.34
CA ALA A 20 26.62 -8.99 3.67
C ALA A 20 27.95 -9.49 3.13
N SER A 21 28.46 -8.88 2.07
CA SER A 21 29.68 -9.35 1.44
C SER A 21 30.96 -8.94 2.16
N THR A 22 30.85 -8.12 3.19
CA THR A 22 32.08 -7.51 3.69
C THR A 22 32.89 -8.39 4.58
N PHE A 23 32.38 -9.21 5.39
CA PHE A 23 33.16 -10.24 6.00
C PHE A 23 32.61 -10.85 7.22
N THR A 24 32.25 -11.10 7.91
CA THR A 24 31.88 -12.02 8.94
C THR A 24 30.63 -12.73 8.58
N PRO A 25 30.56 -13.97 8.88
CA PRO A 25 29.32 -14.72 8.73
C PRO A 25 28.32 -14.24 9.76
N VAL A 26 27.92 -12.99 9.67
CA VAL A 26 26.77 -12.56 10.40
C VAL A 26 25.63 -13.09 9.58
N SER A 27 24.79 -13.90 10.15
CA SER A 27 23.55 -14.27 9.49
C SER A 27 22.75 -12.99 9.32
N VAL A 28 22.87 -12.40 8.15
CA VAL A 28 22.08 -11.24 7.82
C VAL A 28 20.71 -11.78 7.48
N GLN A 29 19.80 -11.60 8.40
CA GLN A 29 18.40 -11.85 8.10
C GLN A 29 18.00 -10.87 7.04
N ALA A 30 17.40 -11.34 5.94
CA ALA A 30 16.91 -10.48 4.90
C ALA A 30 15.89 -9.51 5.49
N ALA A 31 16.12 -8.22 5.29
CA ALA A 31 15.18 -7.20 5.72
C ALA A 31 13.85 -7.40 5.00
N GLY A 32 12.77 -7.12 5.67
CA GLY A 32 11.44 -7.11 5.06
C GLY A 32 11.38 -6.13 3.90
N GLY A 33 10.42 -6.31 3.05
CA GLY A 33 10.31 -5.42 1.91
C GLY A 33 9.25 -5.86 0.92
N TRP A 34 9.15 -5.04 -0.13
CA TRP A 34 8.22 -5.31 -1.21
C TRP A 34 8.68 -6.49 -2.05
N LYS A 35 7.77 -7.40 -2.32
CA LYS A 35 7.95 -8.56 -3.18
C LYS A 35 6.89 -8.56 -4.26
N GLN A 36 7.18 -9.22 -5.37
CA GLN A 36 6.25 -9.32 -6.48
C GLN A 36 6.36 -10.65 -7.19
N ASN A 37 5.23 -11.17 -7.62
CA ASN A 37 5.15 -12.26 -8.58
C ASN A 37 4.14 -11.90 -9.66
N LYS A 38 3.78 -12.86 -10.51
CA LYS A 38 2.84 -12.61 -11.60
C LYS A 38 1.42 -12.27 -11.13
N THR A 39 1.09 -12.58 -9.88
CA THR A 39 -0.23 -12.31 -9.31
C THR A 39 -0.31 -10.89 -8.75
N GLY A 40 0.73 -10.42 -8.09
CA GLY A 40 0.70 -9.09 -7.51
C GLY A 40 1.87 -8.80 -6.60
N TRP A 41 1.71 -7.76 -5.82
CA TRP A 41 2.69 -7.28 -4.86
C TRP A 41 2.26 -7.64 -3.45
N TRP A 42 3.24 -7.96 -2.59
CA TRP A 42 3.01 -8.11 -1.17
C TRP A 42 4.18 -7.54 -0.37
N TRP A 43 3.94 -7.33 0.91
CA TRP A 43 5.00 -6.90 1.81
C TRP A 43 5.43 -8.09 2.65
N GLU A 44 6.71 -8.37 2.67
CA GLU A 44 7.27 -9.43 3.50
C GLU A 44 7.94 -8.80 4.71
N GLU A 45 7.61 -9.27 5.89
CA GLU A 45 8.23 -8.82 7.13
C GLU A 45 9.62 -9.44 7.28
N ASP A 46 10.40 -8.93 8.25
CA ASP A 46 11.76 -9.44 8.49
C ASP A 46 11.77 -10.93 8.81
N ASN A 47 10.73 -11.44 9.41
CA ASN A 47 10.61 -12.84 9.75
C ASN A 47 10.00 -13.72 8.65
N GLY A 48 9.76 -13.15 7.49
CA GLY A 48 9.18 -13.87 6.35
C GLY A 48 7.66 -13.93 6.33
N SER A 49 6.99 -13.42 7.35
CA SER A 49 5.52 -13.36 7.32
C SER A 49 5.05 -12.16 6.50
N TYR A 50 3.74 -12.08 6.24
CA TYR A 50 3.17 -10.98 5.48
C TYR A 50 1.76 -10.66 5.99
N PRO A 51 1.31 -9.40 5.90
CA PRO A 51 -0.02 -9.03 6.36
C PRO A 51 -1.10 -9.61 5.46
N THR A 52 -2.22 -9.98 6.07
CA THR A 52 -3.42 -10.43 5.34
C THR A 52 -4.64 -9.76 5.96
N LYS A 53 -5.61 -9.42 5.11
CA LYS A 53 -6.87 -8.77 5.53
C LYS A 53 -6.63 -7.61 6.49
N SER A 54 -5.63 -6.79 6.19
CA SER A 54 -5.21 -5.75 7.14
C SER A 54 -4.53 -4.58 6.45
N TRP A 55 -4.56 -3.46 7.15
CA TRP A 55 -3.82 -2.26 6.78
C TRP A 55 -2.40 -2.33 7.33
N LYS A 56 -1.48 -1.73 6.59
CA LYS A 56 -0.11 -1.56 7.06
C LYS A 56 0.43 -0.23 6.59
N ASN A 57 1.06 0.50 7.49
CA ASN A 57 1.75 1.73 7.15
C ASN A 57 3.19 1.38 6.79
N ILE A 58 3.60 1.74 5.59
CA ILE A 58 4.95 1.48 5.10
C ILE A 58 5.52 2.81 4.62
N GLY A 59 6.49 3.30 5.36
CA GLY A 59 7.14 4.57 5.00
C GLY A 59 6.20 5.77 4.99
N GLY A 60 5.17 5.77 5.84
CA GLY A 60 4.21 6.87 5.93
C GLY A 60 3.01 6.73 5.01
N THR A 61 2.94 5.69 4.21
CA THR A 61 1.83 5.43 3.30
C THR A 61 1.07 4.19 3.75
N TRP A 62 -0.25 4.28 3.77
CA TRP A 62 -1.11 3.16 4.14
C TRP A 62 -1.44 2.31 2.93
N TYR A 63 -1.30 1.00 3.10
CA TYR A 63 -1.64 -0.02 2.10
C TYR A 63 -2.56 -1.04 2.74
N TYR A 64 -3.41 -1.66 1.93
CA TYR A 64 -4.25 -2.75 2.39
C TYR A 64 -3.86 -4.03 1.68
N PHE A 65 -3.83 -5.13 2.42
CA PHE A 65 -3.47 -6.45 1.88
C PHE A 65 -4.66 -7.37 2.01
N ASP A 66 -4.96 -8.10 0.95
CA ASP A 66 -6.11 -8.98 0.89
C ASP A 66 -5.88 -10.28 1.69
N GLY A 67 -6.85 -11.20 1.61
CA GLY A 67 -6.77 -12.45 2.35
C GLY A 67 -5.62 -13.37 1.92
N ASN A 68 -5.07 -13.14 0.75
CA ASN A 68 -3.91 -13.88 0.25
C ASN A 68 -2.61 -13.12 0.44
N GLY A 69 -2.67 -11.95 1.06
CA GLY A 69 -1.51 -11.12 1.33
C GLY A 69 -1.10 -10.20 0.19
N TYR A 70 -1.90 -10.10 -0.87
CA TYR A 70 -1.56 -9.21 -1.97
C TYR A 70 -2.08 -7.80 -1.74
N MET A 71 -1.28 -6.82 -2.15
CA MET A 71 -1.62 -5.41 -2.08
C MET A 71 -2.84 -5.12 -2.96
N VAL A 72 -3.84 -4.48 -2.37
CA VAL A 72 -5.07 -4.11 -3.05
C VAL A 72 -4.90 -2.77 -3.76
N THR A 73 -5.50 -2.63 -4.94
CA THR A 73 -5.62 -1.38 -5.67
C THR A 73 -7.09 -1.18 -6.07
N GLY A 74 -7.48 0.07 -6.28
CA GLY A 74 -8.86 0.38 -6.65
C GLY A 74 -9.78 0.47 -5.45
N TRP A 75 -11.06 0.25 -5.69
CA TRP A 75 -12.08 0.35 -4.66
C TRP A 75 -12.02 -0.82 -3.68
N LEU A 76 -12.12 -0.50 -2.41
CA LEU A 76 -12.11 -1.47 -1.33
C LEU A 76 -13.26 -1.19 -0.38
N LYS A 77 -14.14 -2.19 -0.19
CA LYS A 77 -15.25 -2.09 0.77
C LYS A 77 -14.90 -2.85 2.03
N LEU A 78 -14.90 -2.13 3.15
CA LEU A 78 -14.74 -2.72 4.47
C LEU A 78 -15.97 -2.38 5.32
N SER A 79 -16.04 -2.92 6.51
CA SER A 79 -17.16 -2.62 7.42
C SER A 79 -17.23 -1.14 7.78
N SER A 80 -16.11 -0.46 7.81
CA SER A 80 -16.02 0.97 8.10
C SER A 80 -16.38 1.88 6.92
N GLY A 81 -16.53 1.34 5.72
CA GLY A 81 -16.91 2.11 4.54
C GLY A 81 -16.10 1.78 3.31
N TRP A 82 -16.18 2.66 2.32
CA TRP A 82 -15.44 2.54 1.08
C TRP A 82 -14.13 3.29 1.15
N TYR A 83 -13.10 2.70 0.57
CA TYR A 83 -11.75 3.26 0.44
C TYR A 83 -11.32 3.19 -1.01
N TYR A 84 -10.37 4.01 -1.39
CA TYR A 84 -9.75 3.91 -2.70
C TYR A 84 -8.25 3.80 -2.57
N LEU A 85 -7.70 2.73 -3.12
CA LEU A 85 -6.26 2.53 -3.18
C LEU A 85 -5.81 2.89 -4.60
N THR A 86 -4.83 3.77 -4.70
CA THR A 86 -4.33 4.19 -6.01
C THR A 86 -3.64 3.04 -6.74
N GLU A 87 -3.20 3.28 -7.95
CA GLU A 87 -2.50 2.25 -8.72
C GLU A 87 -1.20 1.78 -8.04
N SER A 88 -0.61 2.63 -7.22
CA SER A 88 0.56 2.26 -6.42
C SER A 88 0.19 1.55 -5.12
N GLY A 89 -1.09 1.38 -4.85
CA GLY A 89 -1.59 0.78 -3.61
C GLY A 89 -1.76 1.77 -2.47
N ALA A 90 -1.42 3.03 -2.66
CA ALA A 90 -1.51 4.04 -1.61
C ALA A 90 -2.97 4.38 -1.30
N MET A 91 -3.32 4.40 -0.02
CA MET A 91 -4.66 4.82 0.41
C MET A 91 -4.88 6.30 0.05
N ALA A 92 -5.95 6.57 -0.67
CA ALA A 92 -6.31 7.94 -1.05
C ALA A 92 -6.97 8.67 0.11
N THR A 93 -6.65 9.95 0.24
CA THR A 93 -7.31 10.89 1.16
C THR A 93 -7.58 12.18 0.42
N GLY A 94 -8.59 12.93 0.88
CA GLY A 94 -8.98 14.15 0.20
C GLY A 94 -9.74 13.85 -1.09
N TRP A 95 -9.72 14.81 -2.01
CA TRP A 95 -10.39 14.64 -3.29
C TRP A 95 -9.62 13.69 -4.19
N VAL A 96 -10.33 12.71 -4.76
CA VAL A 96 -9.77 11.77 -5.73
C VAL A 96 -10.72 11.64 -6.90
N GLN A 97 -10.18 11.66 -8.11
CA GLN A 97 -10.97 11.47 -9.32
C GLN A 97 -10.78 10.04 -9.82
N VAL A 98 -11.88 9.33 -9.99
CA VAL A 98 -11.87 7.98 -10.53
C VAL A 98 -12.79 7.98 -11.76
N GLY A 99 -12.20 7.75 -12.92
CA GLY A 99 -12.91 8.02 -14.16
C GLY A 99 -13.19 9.51 -14.28
N ASN A 100 -14.47 9.85 -14.46
CA ASN A 100 -14.88 11.25 -14.56
C ASN A 100 -15.61 11.74 -13.30
N ILE A 101 -15.58 10.97 -12.22
CA ILE A 101 -16.31 11.27 -10.99
C ILE A 101 -15.33 11.61 -9.88
N TRP A 102 -15.65 12.65 -9.13
CA TRP A 102 -14.88 13.07 -7.97
C TRP A 102 -15.48 12.49 -6.70
N TYR A 103 -14.61 11.96 -5.87
CA TYR A 103 -14.96 11.42 -4.55
C TYR A 103 -14.13 12.10 -3.49
N TYR A 104 -14.65 12.15 -2.27
CA TYR A 104 -13.88 12.70 -1.17
C TYR A 104 -13.65 11.63 -0.09
N MET A 105 -12.39 11.43 0.24
CA MET A 105 -11.96 10.53 1.31
C MET A 105 -11.52 11.35 2.50
N ASN A 106 -12.00 11.01 3.68
CA ASN A 106 -11.55 11.72 4.87
C ASN A 106 -10.10 11.35 5.21
N GLU A 107 -9.59 11.89 6.31
CA GLU A 107 -8.19 11.66 6.69
C GLU A 107 -7.91 10.18 7.02
N SER A 108 -8.93 9.42 7.36
CA SER A 108 -8.81 7.97 7.59
C SER A 108 -9.00 7.16 6.31
N GLY A 109 -9.19 7.81 5.17
CA GLY A 109 -9.39 7.15 3.90
C GLY A 109 -10.83 6.75 3.60
N VAL A 110 -11.77 7.03 4.49
CA VAL A 110 -13.17 6.62 4.30
C VAL A 110 -13.88 7.59 3.40
N MET A 111 -14.54 7.06 2.36
CA MET A 111 -15.33 7.87 1.43
C MET A 111 -16.48 8.56 2.14
N GLN A 112 -16.66 9.83 1.88
CA GLN A 112 -17.73 10.62 2.45
C GLN A 112 -18.86 10.73 1.44
N VAL A 113 -20.10 10.63 1.92
CA VAL A 113 -21.30 10.79 1.10
C VAL A 113 -22.32 11.61 1.89
N ASP A 114 -23.27 12.19 1.16
CA ASP A 114 -24.39 12.95 1.72
C ASP A 114 -23.96 14.03 2.70
N THR A 115 -22.91 14.73 2.37
CA THR A 115 -22.37 15.78 3.24
C THR A 115 -21.67 16.88 2.44
N TRP A 116 -21.41 18.00 3.10
CA TRP A 116 -20.69 19.13 2.51
C TRP A 116 -19.21 19.02 2.82
N ILE A 117 -18.38 19.20 1.80
CA ILE A 117 -16.95 19.34 1.93
C ILE A 117 -16.59 20.72 1.42
N GLY A 118 -16.39 21.64 2.36
CA GLY A 118 -16.25 23.05 1.99
C GLY A 118 -17.53 23.53 1.28
N ASN A 119 -17.38 23.97 0.04
CA ASN A 119 -18.51 24.44 -0.78
C ASN A 119 -19.06 23.37 -1.71
N ASN A 120 -18.62 22.13 -1.60
CA ASN A 120 -19.05 21.06 -2.48
C ASN A 120 -19.86 20.04 -1.72
N TYR A 121 -21.00 19.67 -2.27
CA TYR A 121 -21.81 18.60 -1.69
C TYR A 121 -21.45 17.29 -2.37
N VAL A 122 -21.18 16.26 -1.59
CA VAL A 122 -20.95 14.91 -2.10
C VAL A 122 -22.17 14.06 -1.80
N ASP A 123 -22.76 13.50 -2.83
CA ASP A 123 -23.94 12.63 -2.72
C ASP A 123 -23.54 11.16 -2.75
N GLY A 124 -24.48 10.27 -2.47
CA GLY A 124 -24.21 8.84 -2.42
C GLY A 124 -24.30 8.15 -3.77
#